data_82a41e6882960209a00de1622eaba3c7
#
_entry.id   82a41e6882960209a00de1622eaba3c7
#
_cell.length_a   1.000
_cell.length_b   1.000
_cell.length_c   1.000
_cell.angle_alpha   90.00
_cell.angle_beta   90.00
_cell.angle_gamma   90.00
#
_symmetry.space_group_name_H-M   'P 1'
#
loop_
_entity.id
_entity.type
_entity.pdbx_description
1 polymer ?
#
loop_
_entity_poly.entity_id
_entity_poly.type
_entity_poly.pdbx_seq_one_letter_code
_entity_poly.pdbx_strand_id
1 'polypeptide(L)'
;NVDELIILDISRERKYDINREDLNYQNLDSILAIFKDFSRKSFMPLTLGGGVKTLSDIEDRLRAGADKVAINSAAIHQPDFLEKAAGRFGSQALVASIDALELGTDCWEVFTDFGKTATGLNPLNAAQRLESAGAGEILVNSINRDGQCQGFDMPLISAVTESVDVPVIGLGGGGTTQHFVECFENTKVSALAASNIFQYTEQAVFNLNHELNTLGINIRPAAISNMETF
;
A
#
# COMPACT_ATOMS: atom_id res chain seq x y z
N ASN A 1 -10.26 11.98 -5.66
CA ASN A 1 -11.09 11.54 -4.51
C ASN A 1 -10.58 10.25 -3.84
N VAL A 2 -9.31 9.84 -4.00
CA VAL A 2 -8.67 8.87 -3.12
C VAL A 2 -8.20 9.57 -1.84
N ASP A 3 -8.18 8.85 -0.71
CA ASP A 3 -7.69 9.39 0.57
C ASP A 3 -6.17 9.46 0.57
N GLU A 4 -5.52 8.41 0.07
CA GLU A 4 -4.07 8.27 -0.09
C GLU A 4 -3.72 7.55 -1.39
N LEU A 5 -2.52 7.77 -1.91
CA LEU A 5 -1.98 7.03 -3.03
C LEU A 5 -0.68 6.35 -2.65
N ILE A 6 -0.62 5.03 -2.86
CA ILE A 6 0.58 4.22 -2.68
C ILE A 6 1.19 3.94 -4.05
N ILE A 7 2.43 4.36 -4.27
CA ILE A 7 3.20 4.11 -5.49
C ILE A 7 4.34 3.15 -5.15
N LEU A 8 4.36 1.99 -5.79
CA LEU A 8 5.38 0.98 -5.57
C LEU A 8 6.23 0.78 -6.83
N ASP A 9 7.54 1.00 -6.71
CA ASP A 9 8.49 0.64 -7.76
C ASP A 9 8.69 -0.89 -7.77
N ILE A 10 8.09 -1.55 -8.74
CA ILE A 10 8.21 -2.99 -8.97
C ILE A 10 9.24 -3.35 -10.05
N SER A 11 10.01 -2.39 -10.53
CA SER A 11 11.05 -2.62 -11.53
C SER A 11 12.20 -3.44 -10.93
N ARG A 12 12.48 -4.61 -11.54
CA ARG A 12 13.54 -5.51 -11.05
C ARG A 12 14.95 -4.96 -11.29
N GLU A 13 15.13 -4.21 -12.37
CA GLU A 13 16.44 -3.73 -12.84
C GLU A 13 16.61 -2.22 -12.62
N ARG A 14 15.62 -1.53 -12.07
CA ARG A 14 15.56 -0.05 -11.99
C ARG A 14 15.80 0.63 -13.35
N LYS A 15 15.44 -0.08 -14.43
CA LYS A 15 15.45 0.46 -15.79
C LYS A 15 14.06 0.88 -16.17
N TYR A 16 13.92 2.14 -16.54
CA TYR A 16 12.68 2.72 -17.02
C TYR A 16 12.80 2.92 -18.53
N ASP A 17 11.70 2.71 -19.25
CA ASP A 17 11.68 2.98 -20.68
C ASP A 17 11.59 4.50 -20.92
N ILE A 18 12.75 5.10 -21.11
CA ILE A 18 12.91 6.53 -21.37
C ILE A 18 12.51 6.94 -22.80
N ASN A 19 12.24 5.97 -23.69
CA ASN A 19 11.94 6.20 -25.09
C ASN A 19 10.44 6.19 -25.40
N ARG A 20 9.60 6.26 -24.40
CA ARG A 20 8.14 6.37 -24.59
C ARG A 20 7.76 7.75 -25.10
N GLU A 21 7.78 7.88 -26.44
CA GLU A 21 7.40 9.12 -27.14
C GLU A 21 5.90 9.46 -27.02
N ASP A 22 5.08 8.48 -26.66
CA ASP A 22 3.64 8.63 -26.43
C ASP A 22 3.29 9.37 -25.12
N LEU A 23 4.23 9.36 -24.16
CA LEU A 23 4.11 10.11 -22.93
C LEU A 23 4.96 11.38 -23.04
N ASN A 24 4.37 12.49 -23.33
CA ASN A 24 5.03 13.81 -23.45
C ASN A 24 5.74 14.25 -22.15
N TYR A 25 6.45 13.32 -21.45
CA TYR A 25 7.19 13.51 -20.21
C TYR A 25 8.69 13.49 -20.47
N GLN A 26 9.35 14.59 -20.13
CA GLN A 26 10.80 14.68 -20.07
C GLN A 26 11.25 14.18 -18.68
N ASN A 27 12.33 13.39 -18.60
CA ASN A 27 12.97 12.87 -17.38
C ASN A 27 12.27 11.65 -16.73
N LEU A 28 12.03 10.60 -17.50
CA LEU A 28 11.58 9.30 -16.99
C LEU A 28 12.75 8.39 -16.56
N ASP A 29 13.90 8.95 -16.24
CA ASP A 29 15.15 8.23 -15.95
C ASP A 29 15.18 7.61 -14.55
N SER A 30 14.31 8.05 -13.64
CA SER A 30 14.21 7.48 -12.31
C SER A 30 12.81 7.63 -11.70
N ILE A 31 12.43 6.68 -10.84
CA ILE A 31 11.16 6.75 -10.09
C ILE A 31 11.10 8.02 -9.24
N LEU A 32 12.22 8.47 -8.69
CA LEU A 32 12.27 9.67 -7.85
C LEU A 32 11.98 10.95 -8.66
N ALA A 33 12.48 11.02 -9.91
CA ALA A 33 12.20 12.16 -10.78
C ALA A 33 10.71 12.22 -11.17
N ILE A 34 10.15 11.07 -11.56
CA ILE A 34 8.71 10.93 -11.88
C ILE A 34 7.86 11.31 -10.66
N PHE A 35 8.20 10.74 -9.51
CA PHE A 35 7.46 10.97 -8.27
C PHE A 35 7.52 12.44 -7.84
N LYS A 36 8.68 13.08 -7.96
CA LYS A 36 8.86 14.50 -7.62
C LYS A 36 8.00 15.43 -8.48
N ASP A 37 7.81 15.12 -9.75
CA ASP A 37 6.93 15.89 -10.61
C ASP A 37 5.46 15.66 -10.25
N PHE A 38 5.11 14.41 -9.93
CA PHE A 38 3.76 14.04 -9.50
C PHE A 38 3.40 14.67 -8.15
N SER A 39 4.30 14.60 -7.14
CA SER A 39 4.05 15.11 -5.79
C SER A 39 3.75 16.62 -5.76
N ARG A 40 4.36 17.40 -6.66
CA ARG A 40 4.10 18.84 -6.77
C ARG A 40 2.68 19.18 -7.21
N LYS A 41 1.99 18.24 -7.84
CA LYS A 41 0.64 18.42 -8.40
C LYS A 41 -0.41 17.68 -7.58
N SER A 42 0.02 16.91 -6.58
CA SER A 42 -0.85 16.14 -5.70
C SER A 42 -1.15 16.90 -4.42
N PHE A 43 -2.40 16.83 -3.96
CA PHE A 43 -2.86 17.39 -2.71
C PHE A 43 -3.34 16.31 -1.72
N MET A 44 -3.09 15.03 -2.03
CA MET A 44 -3.36 13.90 -1.16
C MET A 44 -2.06 13.35 -0.59
N PRO A 45 -2.07 12.69 0.57
CA PRO A 45 -0.91 11.99 1.09
C PRO A 45 -0.38 10.95 0.11
N LEU A 46 0.94 10.90 -0.01
CA LEU A 46 1.65 10.03 -0.95
C LEU A 46 2.59 9.09 -0.21
N THR A 47 2.44 7.79 -0.44
CA THR A 47 3.38 6.77 0.02
C THR A 47 4.20 6.25 -1.16
N LEU A 48 5.54 6.30 -1.05
CA LEU A 48 6.45 5.77 -2.08
C LEU A 48 7.23 4.58 -1.56
N GLY A 49 7.09 3.44 -2.22
CA GLY A 49 7.80 2.20 -1.89
C GLY A 49 8.56 1.59 -3.06
N GLY A 50 9.12 0.42 -2.78
CA GLY A 50 9.88 -0.37 -3.74
C GLY A 50 11.38 -0.12 -3.66
N GLY A 51 12.17 -1.20 -3.54
CA GLY A 51 13.62 -1.18 -3.56
C GLY A 51 14.31 -0.40 -2.42
N VAL A 52 13.63 -0.14 -1.30
CA VAL A 52 14.19 0.53 -0.12
C VAL A 52 15.09 -0.43 0.65
N LYS A 53 16.36 -0.06 0.83
CA LYS A 53 17.38 -0.88 1.51
C LYS A 53 18.22 -0.11 2.53
N THR A 54 18.27 1.19 2.43
CA THR A 54 19.12 2.06 3.25
C THR A 54 18.35 3.26 3.79
N LEU A 55 18.86 3.90 4.85
CA LEU A 55 18.26 5.15 5.37
C LEU A 55 18.31 6.28 4.33
N SER A 56 19.33 6.28 3.45
CA SER A 56 19.37 7.22 2.33
C SER A 56 18.23 7.01 1.35
N ASP A 57 17.86 5.76 1.05
CA ASP A 57 16.72 5.47 0.18
C ASP A 57 15.40 6.05 0.75
N ILE A 58 15.24 6.03 2.07
CA ILE A 58 14.09 6.63 2.74
C ILE A 58 14.15 8.16 2.62
N GLU A 59 15.29 8.76 2.96
CA GLU A 59 15.49 10.20 2.89
C GLU A 59 15.22 10.76 1.50
N ASP A 60 15.71 10.07 0.45
CA ASP A 60 15.52 10.50 -0.94
C ASP A 60 14.05 10.49 -1.35
N ARG A 61 13.25 9.52 -0.86
CA ARG A 61 11.81 9.46 -1.13
C ARG A 61 11.05 10.56 -0.42
N LEU A 62 11.36 10.80 0.85
CA LEU A 62 10.75 11.90 1.61
C LEU A 62 11.12 13.26 0.99
N ARG A 63 12.38 13.46 0.56
CA ARG A 63 12.80 14.67 -0.16
C ARG A 63 12.16 14.82 -1.54
N ALA A 64 11.79 13.72 -2.18
CA ALA A 64 11.05 13.77 -3.44
C ALA A 64 9.58 14.15 -3.25
N GLY A 65 9.09 14.25 -2.01
CA GLY A 65 7.74 14.70 -1.66
C GLY A 65 6.81 13.57 -1.21
N ALA A 66 7.35 12.41 -0.82
CA ALA A 66 6.57 11.38 -0.16
C ALA A 66 6.27 11.79 1.30
N ASP A 67 5.03 11.58 1.74
CA ASP A 67 4.64 11.72 3.14
C ASP A 67 5.04 10.49 3.95
N LYS A 68 4.99 9.31 3.30
CA LYS A 68 5.35 8.02 3.89
C LYS A 68 6.19 7.19 2.93
N VAL A 69 6.96 6.25 3.49
CA VAL A 69 7.77 5.30 2.72
C VAL A 69 7.37 3.88 3.05
N ALA A 70 6.98 3.10 2.03
CA ALA A 70 6.66 1.68 2.18
C ALA A 70 7.91 0.81 2.06
N ILE A 71 8.13 -0.06 3.06
CA ILE A 71 9.31 -0.91 3.20
C ILE A 71 8.86 -2.35 3.41
N ASN A 72 9.27 -3.25 2.52
CA ASN A 72 8.96 -4.68 2.59
C ASN A 72 10.20 -5.49 3.02
N SER A 73 10.93 -6.09 2.08
CA SER A 73 12.01 -7.07 2.34
C SER A 73 13.04 -6.59 3.37
N ALA A 74 13.44 -5.31 3.32
CA ALA A 74 14.42 -4.79 4.27
C ALA A 74 13.87 -4.76 5.70
N ALA A 75 12.60 -4.42 5.90
CA ALA A 75 11.98 -4.41 7.21
C ALA A 75 11.80 -5.84 7.77
N ILE A 76 11.46 -6.80 6.93
CA ILE A 76 11.31 -8.21 7.32
C ILE A 76 12.65 -8.84 7.72
N HIS A 77 13.71 -8.63 6.91
CA HIS A 77 15.02 -9.25 7.15
C HIS A 77 15.85 -8.52 8.19
N GLN A 78 15.64 -7.21 8.37
CA GLN A 78 16.48 -6.36 9.23
C GLN A 78 15.61 -5.45 10.12
N PRO A 79 15.02 -5.97 11.21
CA PRO A 79 14.21 -5.14 12.13
C PRO A 79 14.96 -3.92 12.67
N ASP A 80 16.26 -4.06 12.97
CA ASP A 80 17.12 -2.95 13.42
C ASP A 80 17.20 -1.80 12.40
N PHE A 81 17.03 -2.11 11.10
CA PHE A 81 16.96 -1.09 10.06
C PHE A 81 15.69 -0.23 10.21
N LEU A 82 14.56 -0.87 10.46
CA LEU A 82 13.29 -0.18 10.65
C LEU A 82 13.30 0.66 11.94
N GLU A 83 13.89 0.14 13.03
CA GLU A 83 14.06 0.87 14.29
C GLU A 83 14.91 2.14 14.10
N LYS A 84 16.03 2.03 13.39
CA LYS A 84 16.86 3.19 13.06
C LYS A 84 16.13 4.20 12.16
N ALA A 85 15.32 3.71 11.23
CA ALA A 85 14.50 4.56 10.38
C ALA A 85 13.44 5.31 11.19
N ALA A 86 12.74 4.62 12.10
CA ALA A 86 11.75 5.22 12.99
C ALA A 86 12.37 6.29 13.92
N GLY A 87 13.55 6.01 14.47
CA GLY A 87 14.29 6.97 15.29
C GLY A 87 14.75 8.22 14.53
N ARG A 88 14.98 8.13 13.20
CA ARG A 88 15.44 9.25 12.37
C ARG A 88 14.32 10.03 11.72
N PHE A 89 13.30 9.35 11.21
CA PHE A 89 12.26 9.95 10.37
C PHE A 89 10.88 10.02 11.07
N GLY A 90 10.74 9.33 12.20
CA GLY A 90 9.47 9.14 12.90
C GLY A 90 8.67 7.96 12.36
N SER A 91 7.97 7.26 13.26
CA SER A 91 7.13 6.11 12.89
C SER A 91 6.07 6.47 11.85
N GLN A 92 5.46 7.65 11.95
CA GLN A 92 4.42 8.15 11.05
C GLN A 92 4.86 8.24 9.57
N ALA A 93 6.18 8.24 9.30
CA ALA A 93 6.72 8.25 7.94
C ALA A 93 6.96 6.84 7.37
N LEU A 94 6.69 5.77 8.14
CA LEU A 94 7.07 4.41 7.79
C LEU A 94 5.85 3.49 7.69
N VAL A 95 5.65 2.90 6.51
CA VAL A 95 4.67 1.84 6.27
C VAL A 95 5.43 0.54 6.08
N ALA A 96 5.27 -0.42 7.00
CA ALA A 96 5.88 -1.73 6.84
C ALA A 96 4.94 -2.64 6.03
N SER A 97 5.44 -3.19 4.91
CA SER A 97 4.65 -4.03 4.01
C SER A 97 4.94 -5.52 4.25
N ILE A 98 3.87 -6.30 4.32
CA ILE A 98 3.88 -7.76 4.50
C ILE A 98 3.18 -8.37 3.29
N ASP A 99 3.90 -9.18 2.50
CA ASP A 99 3.30 -10.01 1.45
C ASP A 99 3.08 -11.41 2.05
N ALA A 100 1.82 -11.84 2.17
CA ALA A 100 1.42 -13.09 2.77
C ALA A 100 0.88 -14.05 1.72
N LEU A 101 1.41 -15.28 1.69
CA LEU A 101 0.91 -16.38 0.86
C LEU A 101 0.13 -17.36 1.75
N GLU A 102 -1.10 -17.68 1.38
CA GLU A 102 -1.89 -18.73 2.01
C GLU A 102 -1.34 -20.10 1.59
N LEU A 103 -0.96 -20.91 2.55
CA LEU A 103 -0.44 -22.28 2.36
C LEU A 103 -1.50 -23.35 2.68
N GLY A 104 -2.60 -22.97 3.28
CA GLY A 104 -3.72 -23.83 3.68
C GLY A 104 -4.72 -23.00 4.49
N THR A 105 -5.83 -23.59 4.89
CA THR A 105 -6.90 -22.88 5.60
C THR A 105 -6.35 -22.18 6.85
N ASP A 106 -6.49 -20.86 6.90
CA ASP A 106 -6.04 -19.98 7.98
C ASP A 106 -4.54 -20.13 8.31
N CYS A 107 -3.74 -20.50 7.33
CA CYS A 107 -2.30 -20.68 7.45
C CYS A 107 -1.56 -19.88 6.39
N TRP A 108 -0.85 -18.83 6.81
CA TRP A 108 -0.10 -17.95 5.90
C TRP A 108 1.37 -17.91 6.27
N GLU A 109 2.19 -17.67 5.27
CA GLU A 109 3.61 -17.41 5.42
C GLU A 109 3.98 -16.08 4.73
N VAL A 110 4.87 -15.32 5.37
CA VAL A 110 5.41 -14.07 4.78
C VAL A 110 6.44 -14.39 3.71
N PHE A 111 6.30 -13.75 2.57
CA PHE A 111 7.24 -13.82 1.46
C PHE A 111 7.90 -12.47 1.22
N THR A 112 9.10 -12.50 0.66
CA THR A 112 9.87 -11.33 0.25
C THR A 112 10.33 -11.47 -1.20
N ASP A 113 11.07 -10.48 -1.71
CA ASP A 113 11.66 -10.49 -3.04
C ASP A 113 10.64 -10.78 -4.16
N PHE A 114 9.57 -9.99 -4.17
CA PHE A 114 8.45 -10.13 -5.12
C PHE A 114 7.69 -11.47 -4.99
N GLY A 115 7.48 -11.93 -3.77
CA GLY A 115 6.77 -13.17 -3.49
C GLY A 115 7.54 -14.45 -3.82
N LYS A 116 8.89 -14.39 -3.92
CA LYS A 116 9.72 -15.52 -4.33
C LYS A 116 10.42 -16.22 -3.18
N THR A 117 10.72 -15.48 -2.10
CA THR A 117 11.51 -15.99 -0.98
C THR A 117 10.61 -16.17 0.22
N ALA A 118 10.38 -17.43 0.59
CA ALA A 118 9.70 -17.80 1.83
C ALA A 118 10.57 -17.41 3.04
N THR A 119 9.96 -16.89 4.10
CA THR A 119 10.69 -16.40 5.28
C THR A 119 10.55 -17.29 6.49
N GLY A 120 9.62 -18.25 6.48
CA GLY A 120 9.24 -19.04 7.65
C GLY A 120 8.46 -18.25 8.70
N LEU A 121 8.11 -16.99 8.45
CA LEU A 121 7.40 -16.15 9.41
C LEU A 121 5.89 -16.19 9.17
N ASN A 122 5.14 -16.29 10.25
CA ASN A 122 3.72 -16.03 10.23
C ASN A 122 3.45 -14.52 10.16
N PRO A 123 2.47 -14.04 9.36
CA PRO A 123 2.15 -12.61 9.20
C PRO A 123 1.85 -11.87 10.50
N LEU A 124 1.21 -12.52 11.48
CA LEU A 124 0.90 -11.92 12.77
C LEU A 124 2.19 -11.60 13.54
N ASN A 125 3.09 -12.59 13.63
CA ASN A 125 4.38 -12.42 14.30
C ASN A 125 5.24 -11.36 13.56
N ALA A 126 5.17 -11.32 12.24
CA ALA A 126 5.86 -10.31 11.45
C ALA A 126 5.30 -8.92 11.76
N ALA A 127 3.98 -8.74 11.78
CA ALA A 127 3.32 -7.48 12.08
C ALA A 127 3.71 -6.94 13.48
N GLN A 128 3.65 -7.78 14.51
CA GLN A 128 4.05 -7.42 15.86
C GLN A 128 5.52 -7.01 15.97
N ARG A 129 6.41 -7.70 15.26
CA ARG A 129 7.83 -7.34 15.20
C ARG A 129 8.07 -6.01 14.49
N LEU A 130 7.35 -5.76 13.41
CA LEU A 130 7.45 -4.52 12.64
C LEU A 130 6.89 -3.32 13.43
N GLU A 131 5.76 -3.49 14.10
CA GLU A 131 5.23 -2.49 15.03
C GLU A 131 6.23 -2.18 16.16
N SER A 132 6.78 -3.22 16.82
CA SER A 132 7.78 -3.05 17.87
C SER A 132 9.06 -2.36 17.38
N ALA A 133 9.40 -2.55 16.09
CA ALA A 133 10.53 -1.89 15.44
C ALA A 133 10.18 -0.44 14.97
N GLY A 134 8.96 0.03 15.21
CA GLY A 134 8.56 1.41 14.98
C GLY A 134 7.86 1.67 13.63
N ALA A 135 7.26 0.66 13.00
CA ALA A 135 6.33 0.91 11.91
C ALA A 135 5.16 1.78 12.40
N GLY A 136 4.78 2.79 11.64
CA GLY A 136 3.61 3.61 11.92
C GLY A 136 2.33 3.03 11.33
N GLU A 137 2.45 2.23 10.27
CA GLU A 137 1.35 1.52 9.62
C GLU A 137 1.83 0.17 9.08
N ILE A 138 0.93 -0.79 8.99
CA ILE A 138 1.17 -2.10 8.36
C ILE A 138 0.33 -2.19 7.08
N LEU A 139 0.98 -2.44 5.95
CA LEU A 139 0.32 -2.80 4.69
C LEU A 139 0.40 -4.32 4.53
N VAL A 140 -0.75 -5.00 4.62
CA VAL A 140 -0.82 -6.45 4.42
C VAL A 140 -1.42 -6.78 3.07
N ASN A 141 -0.66 -7.50 2.23
CA ASN A 141 -1.04 -7.93 0.90
C ASN A 141 -1.22 -9.46 0.86
N SER A 142 -2.39 -9.93 0.43
CA SER A 142 -2.62 -11.34 0.15
C SER A 142 -2.17 -11.68 -1.26
N ILE A 143 -1.06 -12.42 -1.38
CA ILE A 143 -0.50 -12.84 -2.68
C ILE A 143 -1.50 -13.65 -3.50
N ASN A 144 -2.27 -14.54 -2.85
CA ASN A 144 -3.26 -15.39 -3.50
C ASN A 144 -4.43 -14.59 -4.10
N ARG A 145 -4.76 -13.45 -3.49
CA ARG A 145 -5.89 -12.62 -3.89
C ARG A 145 -5.50 -11.47 -4.81
N ASP A 146 -4.22 -11.08 -4.81
CA ASP A 146 -3.74 -9.95 -5.60
C ASP A 146 -4.01 -10.16 -7.10
N GLY A 147 -4.65 -9.18 -7.73
CA GLY A 147 -5.07 -9.23 -9.13
C GLY A 147 -6.28 -10.12 -9.46
N GLN A 148 -6.82 -10.90 -8.50
CA GLN A 148 -7.90 -11.85 -8.76
C GLN A 148 -9.30 -11.20 -8.77
N CYS A 149 -9.49 -10.05 -8.13
CA CYS A 149 -10.78 -9.37 -8.00
C CYS A 149 -11.88 -10.25 -7.35
N GLN A 150 -11.52 -11.19 -6.48
CA GLN A 150 -12.43 -12.17 -5.85
C GLN A 150 -12.75 -11.87 -4.38
N GLY A 151 -12.46 -10.65 -3.92
CA GLY A 151 -12.64 -10.22 -2.54
C GLY A 151 -11.34 -10.28 -1.74
N PHE A 152 -11.29 -9.44 -0.71
CA PHE A 152 -10.15 -9.38 0.22
C PHE A 152 -9.99 -10.67 1.03
N ASP A 153 -8.78 -10.95 1.47
CA ASP A 153 -8.48 -12.02 2.42
C ASP A 153 -8.85 -11.57 3.84
N MET A 154 -10.15 -11.61 4.15
CA MET A 154 -10.67 -11.13 5.43
C MET A 154 -10.10 -11.88 6.64
N PRO A 155 -9.91 -13.22 6.61
CA PRO A 155 -9.26 -13.91 7.71
C PRO A 155 -7.83 -13.42 7.98
N LEU A 156 -7.02 -13.24 6.94
CA LEU A 156 -5.66 -12.67 7.06
C LEU A 156 -5.70 -11.25 7.63
N ILE A 157 -6.55 -10.39 7.05
CA ILE A 157 -6.68 -8.98 7.47
C ILE A 157 -7.14 -8.89 8.92
N SER A 158 -8.17 -9.65 9.33
CA SER A 158 -8.63 -9.69 10.72
C SER A 158 -7.53 -10.13 11.68
N ALA A 159 -6.85 -11.24 11.35
CA ALA A 159 -5.80 -11.79 12.20
C ALA A 159 -4.65 -10.78 12.39
N VAL A 160 -4.21 -10.10 11.32
CA VAL A 160 -3.16 -9.07 11.43
C VAL A 160 -3.67 -7.86 12.21
N THR A 161 -4.88 -7.36 11.92
CA THR A 161 -5.45 -6.18 12.59
C THR A 161 -5.65 -6.41 14.10
N GLU A 162 -5.97 -7.62 14.51
CA GLU A 162 -6.13 -7.97 15.92
C GLU A 162 -4.79 -8.18 16.66
N SER A 163 -3.69 -8.30 15.91
CA SER A 163 -2.36 -8.56 16.47
C SER A 163 -1.53 -7.33 16.76
N VAL A 164 -1.94 -6.14 16.26
CA VAL A 164 -1.21 -4.87 16.37
C VAL A 164 -2.14 -3.71 16.73
N ASP A 165 -1.57 -2.64 17.29
CA ASP A 165 -2.31 -1.41 17.63
C ASP A 165 -2.19 -0.33 16.54
N VAL A 166 -1.18 -0.42 15.67
CA VAL A 166 -1.01 0.52 14.55
C VAL A 166 -2.04 0.27 13.43
N PRO A 167 -2.39 1.31 12.65
CA PRO A 167 -3.30 1.15 11.51
C PRO A 167 -2.84 0.07 10.54
N VAL A 168 -3.80 -0.75 10.08
CA VAL A 168 -3.57 -1.80 9.08
C VAL A 168 -4.28 -1.43 7.79
N ILE A 169 -3.57 -1.53 6.68
CA ILE A 169 -4.07 -1.33 5.32
C ILE A 169 -4.16 -2.71 4.65
N GLY A 170 -5.36 -3.14 4.28
CA GLY A 170 -5.57 -4.40 3.55
C GLY A 170 -5.41 -4.21 2.05
N LEU A 171 -4.68 -5.10 1.38
CA LEU A 171 -4.42 -5.11 -0.07
C LEU A 171 -4.58 -6.52 -0.64
N GLY A 172 -5.01 -6.59 -1.90
CA GLY A 172 -5.19 -7.83 -2.66
C GLY A 172 -6.63 -8.33 -2.67
N GLY A 173 -7.22 -8.40 -3.87
CA GLY A 173 -8.53 -8.99 -4.12
C GLY A 173 -9.72 -8.05 -4.29
N GLY A 174 -9.57 -6.75 -4.00
CA GLY A 174 -10.64 -5.77 -4.22
C GLY A 174 -11.04 -5.68 -5.70
N GLY A 175 -12.28 -6.04 -6.04
CA GLY A 175 -12.79 -6.09 -7.41
C GLY A 175 -14.17 -5.48 -7.61
N THR A 176 -14.93 -5.30 -6.53
CA THR A 176 -16.27 -4.69 -6.54
C THR A 176 -16.46 -3.86 -5.27
N THR A 177 -17.38 -2.90 -5.27
CA THR A 177 -17.74 -2.13 -4.06
C THR A 177 -18.14 -3.06 -2.90
N GLN A 178 -18.88 -4.12 -3.20
CA GLN A 178 -19.31 -5.09 -2.20
C GLN A 178 -18.15 -5.73 -1.43
N HIS A 179 -17.00 -5.99 -2.09
CA HIS A 179 -15.81 -6.52 -1.42
C HIS A 179 -15.25 -5.55 -0.36
N PHE A 180 -15.32 -4.24 -0.61
CA PHE A 180 -14.92 -3.23 0.37
C PHE A 180 -15.90 -3.17 1.54
N VAL A 181 -17.21 -3.17 1.25
CA VAL A 181 -18.26 -3.18 2.28
C VAL A 181 -18.05 -4.36 3.21
N GLU A 182 -18.00 -5.58 2.66
CA GLU A 182 -17.82 -6.81 3.44
C GLU A 182 -16.56 -6.77 4.31
N CYS A 183 -15.45 -6.28 3.77
CA CYS A 183 -14.20 -6.19 4.52
C CYS A 183 -14.29 -5.16 5.66
N PHE A 184 -14.84 -3.97 5.42
CA PHE A 184 -15.02 -2.96 6.47
C PHE A 184 -16.02 -3.37 7.55
N GLU A 185 -17.09 -4.06 7.20
CA GLU A 185 -18.11 -4.51 8.16
C GLU A 185 -17.62 -5.68 9.03
N ASN A 186 -16.80 -6.56 8.47
CA ASN A 186 -16.41 -7.81 9.15
C ASN A 186 -14.98 -7.80 9.70
N THR A 187 -14.25 -6.71 9.53
CA THR A 187 -12.88 -6.57 10.07
C THR A 187 -12.70 -5.22 10.75
N LYS A 188 -11.61 -5.06 11.50
CA LYS A 188 -11.22 -3.77 12.11
C LYS A 188 -10.17 -3.04 11.27
N VAL A 189 -10.10 -3.34 9.97
CA VAL A 189 -9.13 -2.73 9.06
C VAL A 189 -9.28 -1.22 9.02
N SER A 190 -8.16 -0.50 9.04
CA SER A 190 -8.16 0.97 9.05
C SER A 190 -8.34 1.56 7.64
N ALA A 191 -7.84 0.85 6.61
CA ALA A 191 -7.95 1.24 5.21
C ALA A 191 -7.87 0.02 4.29
N LEU A 192 -8.43 0.16 3.09
CA LEU A 192 -8.33 -0.84 2.02
C LEU A 192 -7.72 -0.21 0.77
N ALA A 193 -6.76 -0.90 0.18
CA ALA A 193 -6.09 -0.50 -1.04
C ALA A 193 -6.44 -1.43 -2.20
N ALA A 194 -6.57 -0.88 -3.39
CA ALA A 194 -6.76 -1.63 -4.63
C ALA A 194 -6.14 -0.89 -5.81
N SER A 195 -5.83 -1.60 -6.88
CA SER A 195 -5.34 -1.00 -8.13
C SER A 195 -6.15 -1.47 -9.34
N ASN A 196 -6.32 -2.77 -9.54
CA ASN A 196 -6.92 -3.35 -10.73
C ASN A 196 -8.35 -2.89 -11.01
N ILE A 197 -9.17 -2.72 -9.96
CA ILE A 197 -10.55 -2.25 -10.07
C ILE A 197 -10.64 -0.90 -10.81
N PHE A 198 -9.63 -0.03 -10.65
CA PHE A 198 -9.60 1.30 -11.26
C PHE A 198 -9.00 1.31 -12.68
N GLN A 199 -8.39 0.20 -13.11
CA GLN A 199 -7.75 0.07 -14.42
C GLN A 199 -8.60 -0.72 -15.43
N TYR A 200 -9.34 -1.72 -14.96
CA TYR A 200 -10.03 -2.69 -15.80
C TYR A 200 -11.56 -2.64 -15.70
N THR A 201 -12.09 -1.80 -14.83
CA THR A 201 -13.54 -1.60 -14.68
C THR A 201 -13.89 -0.13 -14.87
N GLU A 202 -15.14 0.17 -15.19
CA GLU A 202 -15.66 1.54 -15.24
C GLU A 202 -15.83 2.17 -13.84
N GLN A 203 -15.30 1.54 -12.80
CA GLN A 203 -15.35 1.99 -11.42
C GLN A 203 -14.34 3.14 -11.22
N ALA A 204 -14.84 4.36 -11.22
CA ALA A 204 -14.05 5.48 -10.71
C ALA A 204 -14.01 5.44 -9.18
N VAL A 205 -12.88 5.83 -8.57
CA VAL A 205 -12.77 5.98 -7.10
C VAL A 205 -13.92 6.81 -6.52
N PHE A 206 -14.38 7.80 -7.26
CA PHE A 206 -15.53 8.63 -6.87
C PHE A 206 -16.80 7.79 -6.68
N ASN A 207 -17.10 6.88 -7.60
CA ASN A 207 -18.30 6.02 -7.52
C ASN A 207 -18.18 5.07 -6.32
N LEU A 208 -17.01 4.47 -6.11
CA LEU A 208 -16.75 3.61 -4.97
C LEU A 208 -16.99 4.35 -3.65
N ASN A 209 -16.37 5.52 -3.46
CA ASN A 209 -16.54 6.31 -2.24
C ASN A 209 -17.98 6.79 -2.04
N HIS A 210 -18.67 7.17 -3.10
CA HIS A 210 -20.07 7.56 -3.03
C HIS A 210 -20.96 6.40 -2.57
N GLU A 211 -20.76 5.22 -3.12
CA GLU A 211 -21.49 4.00 -2.77
C GLU A 211 -21.24 3.58 -1.31
N LEU A 212 -19.96 3.53 -0.89
CA LEU A 212 -19.59 3.21 0.49
C LEU A 212 -20.21 4.18 1.51
N ASN A 213 -20.19 5.50 1.21
CA ASN A 213 -20.86 6.49 2.05
C ASN A 213 -22.39 6.27 2.13
N THR A 214 -23.03 5.93 1.01
CA THR A 214 -24.48 5.68 0.96
C THR A 214 -24.85 4.45 1.81
N LEU A 215 -23.97 3.46 1.87
CA LEU A 215 -24.12 2.26 2.69
C LEU A 215 -23.73 2.48 4.17
N GLY A 216 -23.33 3.71 4.55
CA GLY A 216 -23.02 4.07 5.93
C GLY A 216 -21.62 3.68 6.40
N ILE A 217 -20.74 3.25 5.51
CA ILE A 217 -19.32 3.01 5.82
C ILE A 217 -18.65 4.35 6.09
N ASN A 218 -17.99 4.46 7.24
CA ASN A 218 -17.33 5.70 7.68
C ASN A 218 -16.02 5.94 6.91
N ILE A 219 -16.14 6.49 5.72
CA ILE A 219 -15.03 6.92 4.88
C ILE A 219 -15.13 8.41 4.57
N ARG A 220 -14.04 8.99 4.08
CA ARG A 220 -14.03 10.40 3.66
C ARG A 220 -15.06 10.62 2.54
N PRO A 221 -16.01 11.57 2.69
CA PRO A 221 -16.98 11.87 1.65
C PRO A 221 -16.31 12.26 0.33
N ALA A 222 -16.81 11.72 -0.78
CA ALA A 222 -16.36 12.14 -2.11
C ALA A 222 -16.66 13.64 -2.28
N ALA A 223 -15.64 14.46 -2.50
CA ALA A 223 -15.85 15.86 -2.80
C ALA A 223 -16.58 15.96 -4.15
N ILE A 224 -17.81 16.46 -4.13
CA ILE A 224 -18.52 16.88 -5.35
C ILE A 224 -17.81 18.15 -5.82
N SER A 225 -16.81 18.03 -6.72
CA SER A 225 -16.44 19.18 -7.52
C SER A 225 -17.68 19.52 -8.34
N ASN A 226 -18.18 20.73 -8.20
CA ASN A 226 -19.19 21.26 -9.10
C ASN A 226 -18.66 21.11 -10.53
N MET A 227 -19.01 20.00 -11.18
CA MET A 227 -18.95 19.93 -12.64
C MET A 227 -20.08 20.82 -13.11
N GLU A 228 -19.81 22.12 -13.15
CA GLU A 228 -20.59 23.00 -14.02
C GLU A 228 -20.37 22.49 -15.43
N THR A 229 -21.46 22.04 -16.00
CA THR A 229 -21.66 21.69 -17.40
C THR A 229 -20.89 22.63 -18.33
N PHE A 230 -19.95 22.05 -19.09
CA PHE A 230 -19.47 22.62 -20.35
C PHE A 230 -20.15 21.90 -21.51
#